data_1cdae8b12b3020b1f7a6ba1f3d1c21d1
#
_entry.id   1cdae8b12b3020b1f7a6ba1f3d1c21d1
#
_cell.length_a   1.000
_cell.length_b   1.000
_cell.length_c   1.000
_cell.angle_alpha   90.00
_cell.angle_beta   90.00
_cell.angle_gamma   90.00
#
_symmetry.space_group_name_H-M   'P 1'
#
loop_
_entity.id
_entity.type
_entity.pdbx_description
1 polymer ?
#
loop_
_entity_poly.entity_id
_entity_poly.type
_entity_poly.pdbx_seq_one_letter_code
_entity_poly.pdbx_strand_id
1 'polypeptide(L)'
;MLLLASLFSRQLHVTDVRSADDLDLIDLSRARGLSVTCDVSVFTLFADRLPGGVGADLGVADVAAMWSRLPAIDCFAIGRLPAQAAQLAGVADVEPAALGYQVVLPLLYTAVAEGRLKSTDIVERLCTAPRRIFGLPEQPDTYVEIHQDRVAHLPRASDDAKWFPALLAQPVRCVVHRVVMRGTTLFLDGTFYGKAPAGRDLGNVLRTMSSGPSGKHFAQKPSVAAALGIQTTEPAAAPAAPPAEEPASPLREAPQAPADAAAAGALSPRADQAAPAPAVGRSLPIARLADVLARHGNHNPFYMKHVLSVRQFSRDDLHLLFAAAHEMRTAVQRDGMVPLLAGRVMASVFYEPSSRTSSSLQAAMLRLGGQVIASTSETSSVAKGETLEDSVRTFGSYVDVISLRHPQPGSVQGAAHFANVPIINAGDGIGEHPTQAMLDTFTIREELGTVNGLVITMVGDLKNGRTVHSLARVLAQYNNVTLHYVSPASLAMPASVKRDVGLRSPNVTQTEHAELTDDILAATDVLYVTRVQRERFDTLEEYEAVKGAFVIDNSVMRKCKRNMVVMHPLPRVGEIAPEVDTDQRAAYFRQMQYGMFVRMALLALILCREF
;
A
#
# COMPACT_ATOMS: atom_id res chain seq x y z
N MET A 1 -13.21 -5.73 22.43
CA MET A 1 -12.36 -6.54 21.54
C MET A 1 -12.45 -8.03 21.90
N LEU A 2 -12.14 -8.46 23.14
CA LEU A 2 -12.22 -9.88 23.55
C LEU A 2 -13.61 -10.48 23.37
N LEU A 3 -14.68 -9.72 23.68
CA LEU A 3 -16.06 -10.17 23.44
C LEU A 3 -16.33 -10.40 21.93
N LEU A 4 -15.84 -9.52 21.08
CA LEU A 4 -15.98 -9.67 19.62
C LEU A 4 -15.17 -10.88 19.10
N ALA A 5 -13.95 -11.08 19.59
CA ALA A 5 -13.17 -12.27 19.26
C ALA A 5 -13.88 -13.56 19.66
N SER A 6 -14.55 -13.57 20.83
CA SER A 6 -15.38 -14.68 21.30
C SER A 6 -16.57 -14.95 20.38
N LEU A 7 -17.34 -13.90 20.05
CA LEU A 7 -18.54 -14.01 19.21
C LEU A 7 -18.24 -14.52 17.80
N PHE A 8 -17.07 -14.17 17.26
CA PHE A 8 -16.70 -14.48 15.88
C PHE A 8 -15.66 -15.59 15.75
N SER A 9 -15.25 -16.24 16.85
CA SER A 9 -14.22 -17.30 16.88
C SER A 9 -12.94 -16.89 16.13
N ARG A 10 -12.50 -15.63 16.28
CA ARG A 10 -11.34 -15.07 15.59
C ARG A 10 -10.13 -15.05 16.50
N GLN A 11 -8.96 -15.30 15.89
CA GLN A 11 -7.69 -15.03 16.54
C GLN A 11 -7.54 -13.52 16.77
N LEU A 12 -7.10 -13.13 17.96
CA LEU A 12 -6.86 -11.73 18.33
C LEU A 12 -5.43 -11.61 18.84
N HIS A 13 -4.70 -10.61 18.35
CA HIS A 13 -3.45 -10.17 18.94
C HIS A 13 -3.63 -8.79 19.56
N VAL A 14 -3.40 -8.69 20.86
CA VAL A 14 -3.52 -7.43 21.62
C VAL A 14 -2.14 -6.81 21.73
N THR A 15 -1.94 -5.63 21.17
CA THR A 15 -0.64 -4.96 21.13
C THR A 15 -0.50 -3.94 22.26
N ASP A 16 0.74 -3.77 22.74
CA ASP A 16 1.13 -2.73 23.71
C ASP A 16 0.32 -2.79 25.00
N VAL A 17 0.21 -4.00 25.59
CA VAL A 17 -0.46 -4.19 26.88
C VAL A 17 0.38 -3.54 27.99
N ARG A 18 -0.27 -2.75 28.88
CA ARG A 18 0.39 -1.89 29.85
C ARG A 18 -0.04 -2.11 31.30
N SER A 19 -1.01 -2.99 31.54
CA SER A 19 -1.48 -3.30 32.90
C SER A 19 -1.51 -4.81 33.16
N ALA A 20 -1.27 -5.19 34.40
CA ALA A 20 -1.38 -6.58 34.85
C ALA A 20 -2.84 -7.08 34.76
N ASP A 21 -3.83 -6.21 35.01
CA ASP A 21 -5.24 -6.53 34.91
C ASP A 21 -5.63 -6.92 33.48
N ASP A 22 -5.06 -6.25 32.47
CA ASP A 22 -5.28 -6.61 31.06
C ASP A 22 -4.66 -7.98 30.73
N LEU A 23 -3.49 -8.32 31.29
CA LEU A 23 -2.89 -9.64 31.15
C LEU A 23 -3.75 -10.71 31.82
N ASP A 24 -4.29 -10.46 33.01
CA ASP A 24 -5.21 -11.37 33.69
C ASP A 24 -6.50 -11.60 32.89
N LEU A 25 -7.01 -10.55 32.24
CA LEU A 25 -8.18 -10.65 31.36
C LEU A 25 -7.89 -11.45 30.09
N ILE A 26 -6.69 -11.31 29.54
CA ILE A 26 -6.20 -12.11 28.39
C ILE A 26 -6.10 -13.58 28.79
N ASP A 27 -5.50 -13.90 29.92
CA ASP A 27 -5.37 -15.28 30.40
C ASP A 27 -6.72 -15.91 30.73
N LEU A 28 -7.63 -15.16 31.35
CA LEU A 28 -9.02 -15.62 31.55
C LEU A 28 -9.72 -15.94 30.21
N SER A 29 -9.45 -15.13 29.19
CA SER A 29 -10.01 -15.36 27.85
C SER A 29 -9.44 -16.62 27.20
N ARG A 30 -8.15 -16.87 27.36
CA ARG A 30 -7.49 -18.12 26.91
C ARG A 30 -8.04 -19.34 27.63
N ALA A 31 -8.23 -19.26 28.94
CA ALA A 31 -8.84 -20.32 29.74
C ALA A 31 -10.26 -20.67 29.29
N ARG A 32 -10.96 -19.74 28.65
CA ARG A 32 -12.27 -19.94 28.03
C ARG A 32 -12.22 -20.39 26.57
N GLY A 33 -11.05 -20.79 26.07
CA GLY A 33 -10.86 -21.32 24.72
C GLY A 33 -10.73 -20.26 23.61
N LEU A 34 -10.52 -18.98 23.95
CA LEU A 34 -10.30 -17.95 22.94
C LEU A 34 -8.84 -17.96 22.48
N SER A 35 -8.64 -17.85 21.17
CA SER A 35 -7.30 -17.70 20.57
C SER A 35 -6.84 -16.25 20.67
N VAL A 36 -6.28 -15.88 21.82
CA VAL A 36 -5.78 -14.54 22.10
C VAL A 36 -4.30 -14.59 22.38
N THR A 37 -3.52 -13.73 21.72
CA THR A 37 -2.10 -13.50 21.97
C THR A 37 -1.85 -12.03 22.27
N CYS A 38 -0.73 -11.70 22.90
CA CYS A 38 -0.41 -10.31 23.21
C CYS A 38 1.08 -10.00 23.13
N ASP A 39 1.38 -8.71 22.97
CA ASP A 39 2.73 -8.19 23.21
C ASP A 39 2.75 -7.13 24.30
N VAL A 40 3.92 -7.01 24.91
CA VAL A 40 4.24 -5.97 25.90
C VAL A 40 5.51 -5.28 25.44
N SER A 41 5.51 -3.94 25.48
CA SER A 41 6.71 -3.18 25.21
C SER A 41 7.79 -3.44 26.26
N VAL A 42 9.03 -3.63 25.82
CA VAL A 42 10.18 -3.73 26.75
C VAL A 42 10.26 -2.51 27.64
N PHE A 43 9.93 -1.32 27.13
CA PHE A 43 9.92 -0.10 27.94
C PHE A 43 8.85 -0.11 29.04
N THR A 44 7.72 -0.76 28.80
CA THR A 44 6.68 -0.99 29.82
C THR A 44 7.21 -1.81 31.00
N LEU A 45 8.01 -2.85 30.72
CA LEU A 45 8.61 -3.71 31.75
C LEU A 45 9.74 -3.03 32.52
N PHE A 46 10.27 -1.93 32.05
CA PHE A 46 11.33 -1.15 32.68
C PHE A 46 10.91 0.31 32.95
N ALA A 47 9.61 0.58 33.02
CA ALA A 47 9.08 1.94 33.18
C ALA A 47 9.56 2.62 34.47
N ASP A 48 9.82 1.85 35.54
CA ASP A 48 10.38 2.31 36.81
C ASP A 48 11.83 2.78 36.71
N ARG A 49 12.54 2.43 35.64
CA ARG A 49 13.96 2.79 35.42
C ARG A 49 14.14 3.89 34.39
N LEU A 50 13.06 4.34 33.77
CA LEU A 50 13.11 5.40 32.77
C LEU A 50 13.22 6.78 33.47
N PRO A 51 14.14 7.67 33.02
CA PRO A 51 14.36 8.96 33.66
C PRO A 51 13.22 9.95 33.47
N GLY A 52 13.10 10.91 34.40
CA GLY A 52 12.38 12.17 34.17
C GLY A 52 10.87 12.10 33.98
N GLY A 53 10.21 11.08 34.54
CA GLY A 53 8.74 10.96 34.42
C GLY A 53 8.26 10.20 33.17
N VAL A 54 9.15 9.80 32.26
CA VAL A 54 8.83 9.03 31.05
C VAL A 54 8.10 7.71 31.37
N GLY A 55 8.44 7.08 32.51
CA GLY A 55 7.74 5.89 32.98
C GLY A 55 6.28 6.15 33.36
N ALA A 56 5.98 7.31 33.95
CA ALA A 56 4.60 7.73 34.26
C ALA A 56 3.78 7.98 32.97
N ASP A 57 4.42 8.55 31.95
CA ASP A 57 3.78 8.80 30.64
C ASP A 57 3.43 7.50 29.89
N LEU A 58 4.08 6.37 30.21
CA LEU A 58 3.72 5.06 29.69
C LEU A 58 2.43 4.52 30.29
N GLY A 59 1.91 5.16 31.37
CA GLY A 59 0.65 4.75 32.00
C GLY A 59 0.72 3.39 32.71
N VAL A 60 1.94 2.95 33.12
CA VAL A 60 2.14 1.70 33.84
C VAL A 60 2.04 1.96 35.33
N ALA A 61 0.99 1.44 35.95
CA ALA A 61 0.73 1.65 37.38
C ALA A 61 1.64 0.81 38.28
N ASP A 62 1.97 -0.43 37.87
CA ASP A 62 2.75 -1.38 38.66
C ASP A 62 3.62 -2.27 37.75
N VAL A 63 4.90 -1.94 37.67
CA VAL A 63 5.90 -2.69 36.89
C VAL A 63 6.16 -4.07 37.50
N ALA A 64 6.12 -4.20 38.83
CA ALA A 64 6.39 -5.48 39.51
C ALA A 64 5.24 -6.48 39.22
N ALA A 65 3.99 -6.00 39.20
CA ALA A 65 2.85 -6.79 38.79
C ALA A 65 2.96 -7.27 37.33
N MET A 66 3.42 -6.42 36.41
CA MET A 66 3.69 -6.81 35.00
C MET A 66 4.73 -7.94 34.93
N TRP A 67 5.83 -7.86 35.65
CA TRP A 67 6.85 -8.91 35.71
C TRP A 67 6.29 -10.23 36.28
N SER A 68 5.41 -10.18 37.27
CA SER A 68 4.78 -11.37 37.84
C SER A 68 3.87 -12.11 36.83
N ARG A 69 3.41 -11.43 35.78
CA ARG A 69 2.56 -11.96 34.71
C ARG A 69 3.36 -12.31 33.44
N LEU A 70 4.68 -12.43 33.53
CA LEU A 70 5.53 -12.81 32.38
C LEU A 70 5.03 -14.05 31.59
N PRO A 71 4.50 -15.10 32.21
CA PRO A 71 3.96 -16.25 31.48
C PRO A 71 2.78 -15.91 30.54
N ALA A 72 2.04 -14.84 30.83
CA ALA A 72 0.91 -14.38 30.02
C ALA A 72 1.33 -13.61 28.77
N ILE A 73 2.60 -13.17 28.70
CA ILE A 73 3.14 -12.36 27.61
C ILE A 73 3.68 -13.28 26.52
N ASP A 74 3.13 -13.22 25.31
CA ASP A 74 3.59 -14.01 24.17
C ASP A 74 4.81 -13.40 23.48
N CYS A 75 4.80 -12.08 23.26
CA CYS A 75 5.85 -11.37 22.53
C CYS A 75 6.35 -10.15 23.31
N PHE A 76 7.64 -9.84 23.13
CA PHE A 76 8.17 -8.54 23.47
C PHE A 76 8.14 -7.63 22.24
N ALA A 77 7.63 -6.42 22.43
CA ALA A 77 7.66 -5.35 21.44
C ALA A 77 8.62 -4.24 21.85
N ILE A 78 9.12 -3.50 20.89
CA ILE A 78 9.92 -2.30 21.18
C ILE A 78 9.00 -1.20 21.70
N GLY A 79 7.78 -1.12 21.17
CA GLY A 79 6.81 -0.11 21.53
C GLY A 79 7.16 1.29 21.00
N ARG A 80 6.28 2.24 21.28
CA ARG A 80 6.53 3.66 21.00
C ARG A 80 7.11 4.30 22.27
N LEU A 81 8.29 4.92 22.14
CA LEU A 81 8.73 5.87 23.16
C LEU A 81 7.75 7.06 23.19
N PRO A 82 7.35 7.56 24.36
CA PRO A 82 6.50 8.74 24.46
C PRO A 82 7.09 9.91 23.68
N ALA A 83 6.24 10.73 23.06
CA ALA A 83 6.68 11.91 22.29
C ALA A 83 7.53 12.89 23.12
N GLN A 84 7.27 12.97 24.44
CA GLN A 84 8.06 13.76 25.38
C GLN A 84 9.49 13.22 25.56
N ALA A 85 9.70 11.90 25.44
CA ALA A 85 11.04 11.31 25.49
C ALA A 85 11.88 11.75 24.29
N ALA A 86 11.29 11.91 23.12
CA ALA A 86 11.96 12.43 21.92
C ALA A 86 12.27 13.94 22.05
N GLN A 87 11.41 14.73 22.70
CA GLN A 87 11.63 16.14 22.97
C GLN A 87 12.73 16.38 24.03
N LEU A 88 12.76 15.56 25.10
CA LEU A 88 13.80 15.61 26.13
C LEU A 88 15.17 15.18 25.58
N ALA A 89 15.17 14.38 24.51
CA ALA A 89 16.41 13.94 23.86
C ALA A 89 17.06 15.02 22.98
N GLY A 90 16.39 16.11 22.68
CA GLY A 90 16.90 17.14 21.75
C GLY A 90 17.08 16.64 20.30
N VAL A 91 16.55 15.46 19.97
CA VAL A 91 16.73 14.79 18.67
C VAL A 91 15.43 14.91 17.87
N ALA A 92 15.22 16.11 17.33
CA ALA A 92 14.02 16.36 16.51
C ALA A 92 13.96 15.51 15.21
N ASP A 93 15.10 14.97 14.77
CA ASP A 93 15.26 14.31 13.47
C ASP A 93 15.56 12.80 13.52
N VAL A 94 15.71 12.19 14.70
CA VAL A 94 15.92 10.73 14.81
C VAL A 94 14.61 10.05 15.14
N GLU A 95 14.19 9.12 14.30
CA GLU A 95 13.00 8.29 14.56
C GLU A 95 13.13 7.61 15.94
N PRO A 96 12.17 7.83 16.87
CA PRO A 96 12.22 7.25 18.23
C PRO A 96 12.40 5.72 18.24
N ALA A 97 11.97 5.05 17.19
CA ALA A 97 12.15 3.61 16.99
C ALA A 97 13.64 3.22 16.87
N ALA A 98 14.49 4.02 16.21
CA ALA A 98 15.90 3.68 15.99
C ALA A 98 16.69 3.63 17.31
N LEU A 99 16.36 4.48 18.27
CA LEU A 99 16.95 4.49 19.61
C LEU A 99 16.50 3.28 20.44
N GLY A 100 15.24 2.84 20.26
CA GLY A 100 14.68 1.69 20.96
C GLY A 100 15.44 0.38 20.65
N TYR A 101 15.83 0.16 19.41
CA TYR A 101 16.52 -1.07 18.99
C TYR A 101 17.84 -1.31 19.70
N GLN A 102 18.58 -0.26 20.06
CA GLN A 102 19.90 -0.38 20.69
C GLN A 102 19.83 -0.82 22.15
N VAL A 103 18.73 -0.52 22.85
CA VAL A 103 18.61 -0.75 24.29
C VAL A 103 17.78 -1.99 24.65
N VAL A 104 17.00 -2.54 23.73
CA VAL A 104 16.11 -3.67 24.01
C VAL A 104 16.87 -4.90 24.52
N LEU A 105 17.89 -5.37 23.79
CA LEU A 105 18.68 -6.53 24.22
C LEU A 105 19.44 -6.27 25.53
N PRO A 106 20.16 -5.14 25.69
CA PRO A 106 20.80 -4.80 26.96
C PRO A 106 19.82 -4.77 28.14
N LEU A 107 18.63 -4.22 28.02
CA LEU A 107 17.64 -4.22 29.10
C LEU A 107 17.18 -5.63 29.44
N LEU A 108 16.83 -6.44 28.45
CA LEU A 108 16.38 -7.82 28.64
C LEU A 108 17.47 -8.70 29.28
N TYR A 109 18.74 -8.57 28.87
CA TYR A 109 19.84 -9.29 29.50
C TYR A 109 20.19 -8.77 30.89
N THR A 110 19.91 -7.50 31.19
CA THR A 110 19.95 -6.99 32.57
C THR A 110 18.91 -7.71 33.43
N ALA A 111 17.69 -7.92 32.93
CA ALA A 111 16.68 -8.72 33.64
C ALA A 111 17.08 -10.19 33.81
N VAL A 112 17.83 -10.77 32.86
CA VAL A 112 18.42 -12.12 33.03
C VAL A 112 19.41 -12.14 34.17
N ALA A 113 20.31 -11.16 34.25
CA ALA A 113 21.29 -11.03 35.33
C ALA A 113 20.64 -10.81 36.71
N GLU A 114 19.47 -10.19 36.73
CA GLU A 114 18.67 -9.98 37.95
C GLU A 114 17.77 -11.18 38.29
N GLY A 115 17.79 -12.25 37.48
CA GLY A 115 17.00 -13.46 37.71
C GLY A 115 15.51 -13.31 37.39
N ARG A 116 15.09 -12.23 36.73
CA ARG A 116 13.70 -11.97 36.30
C ARG A 116 13.33 -12.66 34.99
N LEU A 117 14.33 -12.95 34.15
CA LEU A 117 14.18 -13.64 32.84
C LEU A 117 15.21 -14.76 32.72
N LYS A 118 14.89 -15.73 31.83
CA LYS A 118 15.89 -16.65 31.28
C LYS A 118 16.26 -16.21 29.87
N SER A 119 17.48 -16.51 29.43
CA SER A 119 17.89 -16.21 28.03
C SER A 119 16.96 -16.88 27.00
N THR A 120 16.39 -18.03 27.32
CA THR A 120 15.40 -18.73 26.50
C THR A 120 14.10 -17.93 26.35
N ASP A 121 13.69 -17.16 27.38
CA ASP A 121 12.50 -16.32 27.32
C ASP A 121 12.67 -15.18 26.32
N ILE A 122 13.88 -14.67 26.16
CA ILE A 122 14.20 -13.63 25.17
C ILE A 122 14.04 -14.19 23.76
N VAL A 123 14.62 -15.37 23.49
CA VAL A 123 14.53 -16.02 22.17
C VAL A 123 13.06 -16.36 21.85
N GLU A 124 12.34 -16.92 22.81
CA GLU A 124 10.93 -17.27 22.61
C GLU A 124 10.10 -16.03 22.25
N ARG A 125 10.22 -14.93 23.02
CA ARG A 125 9.32 -13.76 22.87
C ARG A 125 9.75 -12.73 21.83
N LEU A 126 11.02 -12.71 21.43
CA LEU A 126 11.49 -11.83 20.34
C LEU A 126 11.56 -12.54 18.99
N CYS A 127 11.64 -13.87 18.95
CA CYS A 127 11.92 -14.60 17.72
C CYS A 127 10.88 -15.71 17.45
N THR A 128 10.75 -16.70 18.33
CA THR A 128 9.95 -17.91 18.08
C THR A 128 8.45 -17.62 18.10
N ALA A 129 7.95 -16.97 19.14
CA ALA A 129 6.53 -16.66 19.27
C ALA A 129 6.04 -15.68 18.19
N PRO A 130 6.74 -14.57 17.89
CA PRO A 130 6.37 -13.71 16.76
C PRO A 130 6.30 -14.45 15.42
N ARG A 131 7.25 -15.36 15.15
CA ARG A 131 7.22 -16.16 13.92
C ARG A 131 5.97 -17.04 13.85
N ARG A 132 5.66 -17.74 14.94
CA ARG A 132 4.49 -18.60 15.03
C ARG A 132 3.17 -17.83 14.93
N ILE A 133 3.06 -16.68 15.62
CA ILE A 133 1.84 -15.87 15.68
C ILE A 133 1.57 -15.21 14.33
N PHE A 134 2.60 -14.64 13.68
CA PHE A 134 2.47 -13.88 12.44
C PHE A 134 2.81 -14.69 11.18
N GLY A 135 3.09 -15.99 11.30
CA GLY A 135 3.40 -16.87 10.17
C GLY A 135 4.66 -16.46 9.41
N LEU A 136 5.68 -15.96 10.12
CA LEU A 136 6.93 -15.51 9.50
C LEU A 136 7.84 -16.70 9.14
N PRO A 137 8.53 -16.68 7.97
CA PRO A 137 9.41 -17.76 7.56
C PRO A 137 10.64 -17.90 8.47
N GLU A 138 11.18 -19.10 8.54
CA GLU A 138 12.45 -19.34 9.21
C GLU A 138 13.61 -18.62 8.50
N GLN A 139 14.57 -18.17 9.30
CA GLN A 139 15.79 -17.51 8.81
C GLN A 139 17.01 -18.13 9.51
N PRO A 140 17.40 -19.35 9.13
CA PRO A 140 18.45 -20.11 9.85
C PRO A 140 19.81 -19.41 9.86
N ASP A 141 20.14 -18.66 8.81
CA ASP A 141 21.42 -17.96 8.66
C ASP A 141 21.37 -16.50 9.14
N THR A 142 20.35 -16.15 9.97
CA THR A 142 20.21 -14.80 10.53
C THR A 142 20.16 -14.90 12.05
N TYR A 143 21.19 -14.37 12.71
CA TYR A 143 21.32 -14.44 14.16
C TYR A 143 22.15 -13.30 14.73
N VAL A 144 22.06 -13.14 16.06
CA VAL A 144 22.86 -12.19 16.84
C VAL A 144 23.67 -12.97 17.86
N GLU A 145 24.98 -12.78 17.87
CA GLU A 145 25.88 -13.27 18.90
C GLU A 145 26.15 -12.18 19.95
N ILE A 146 26.09 -12.54 21.21
CA ILE A 146 26.23 -11.61 22.31
C ILE A 146 27.25 -12.11 23.35
N HIS A 147 27.93 -11.18 23.99
CA HIS A 147 28.71 -11.44 25.22
C HIS A 147 27.85 -11.12 26.45
N GLN A 148 27.38 -12.15 27.14
CA GLN A 148 26.47 -11.99 28.30
C GLN A 148 27.21 -11.42 29.54
N ASP A 149 28.49 -11.72 29.69
CA ASP A 149 29.27 -11.38 30.89
C ASP A 149 30.02 -10.04 30.81
N ARG A 150 29.98 -9.40 29.64
CA ARG A 150 30.60 -8.09 29.47
C ARG A 150 29.64 -6.99 29.92
N VAL A 151 30.13 -6.20 30.89
CA VAL A 151 29.51 -4.92 31.25
C VAL A 151 29.91 -3.89 30.19
N ALA A 152 28.96 -3.34 29.48
CA ALA A 152 29.20 -2.26 28.56
C ALA A 152 28.48 -1.01 29.03
N HIS A 153 29.11 0.12 28.74
CA HIS A 153 28.40 1.37 28.62
C HIS A 153 27.98 1.47 27.15
N LEU A 154 26.68 1.61 26.91
CA LEU A 154 26.21 1.85 25.56
C LEU A 154 26.91 3.07 24.96
N PRO A 155 27.34 3.06 23.69
CA PRO A 155 28.07 4.17 23.11
C PRO A 155 27.27 5.46 23.31
N ARG A 156 27.91 6.50 23.80
CA ARG A 156 27.35 7.84 23.85
C ARG A 156 27.09 8.23 22.40
N ALA A 157 25.83 8.13 21.96
CA ALA A 157 25.40 8.91 20.82
C ALA A 157 25.75 10.36 21.15
N SER A 158 26.35 11.10 20.23
CA SER A 158 26.83 12.47 20.32
C SER A 158 26.39 13.27 21.56
N ASP A 159 27.18 14.17 22.05
CA ASP A 159 26.97 14.98 23.29
C ASP A 159 25.58 15.66 23.42
N ASP A 160 24.69 15.53 22.42
CA ASP A 160 23.35 16.10 22.35
C ASP A 160 22.23 15.19 22.87
N ALA A 161 22.47 13.91 23.16
CA ALA A 161 21.45 12.99 23.68
C ALA A 161 21.35 13.04 25.21
N LYS A 162 20.72 14.07 25.74
CA LYS A 162 20.71 14.38 27.19
C LYS A 162 19.91 13.44 28.10
N TRP A 163 19.02 12.59 27.58
CA TRP A 163 18.19 11.71 28.43
C TRP A 163 18.64 10.24 28.42
N PHE A 164 19.29 9.80 27.36
CA PHE A 164 19.85 8.46 27.27
C PHE A 164 20.92 8.15 28.37
N PRO A 165 21.75 9.12 28.81
CA PRO A 165 22.74 8.86 29.86
C PRO A 165 22.17 8.35 31.19
N ALA A 166 20.93 8.71 31.55
CA ALA A 166 20.34 8.26 32.82
C ALA A 166 19.86 6.78 32.75
N LEU A 167 19.41 6.30 31.59
CA LEU A 167 19.16 4.89 31.34
C LEU A 167 20.47 4.11 31.20
N LEU A 168 21.49 4.77 30.66
CA LEU A 168 22.81 4.23 30.33
C LEU A 168 23.82 4.39 31.43
N ALA A 169 23.55 5.19 32.46
CA ALA A 169 24.38 5.31 33.66
C ALA A 169 24.39 4.01 34.49
N GLN A 170 23.42 3.11 34.26
CA GLN A 170 23.47 1.78 34.84
C GLN A 170 24.29 0.85 33.93
N PRO A 171 25.22 0.08 34.47
CA PRO A 171 26.00 -0.87 33.71
C PRO A 171 25.02 -1.92 33.11
N VAL A 172 24.91 -1.96 31.79
CA VAL A 172 24.12 -2.99 31.08
C VAL A 172 24.99 -4.22 30.87
N ARG A 173 24.44 -5.39 31.18
CA ARG A 173 25.15 -6.66 31.02
C ARG A 173 24.76 -7.30 29.69
N CYS A 174 25.25 -6.79 28.60
CA CYS A 174 25.26 -7.48 27.32
C CYS A 174 25.90 -6.60 26.26
N VAL A 175 26.82 -7.14 25.52
CA VAL A 175 27.39 -6.49 24.34
C VAL A 175 27.04 -7.35 23.12
N VAL A 176 26.49 -6.75 22.11
CA VAL A 176 26.32 -7.42 20.81
C VAL A 176 27.73 -7.59 20.23
N HIS A 177 28.13 -8.84 20.07
CA HIS A 177 29.41 -9.21 19.49
C HIS A 177 29.32 -9.22 17.97
N ARG A 178 28.33 -9.94 17.42
CA ARG A 178 28.19 -10.13 15.98
C ARG A 178 26.72 -10.15 15.56
N VAL A 179 26.43 -9.53 14.44
CA VAL A 179 25.15 -9.66 13.75
C VAL A 179 25.38 -10.29 12.39
N VAL A 180 24.76 -11.43 12.17
CA VAL A 180 24.78 -12.14 10.90
C VAL A 180 23.40 -12.09 10.29
N MET A 181 23.30 -11.71 9.03
CA MET A 181 22.07 -11.72 8.25
C MET A 181 22.29 -12.49 6.95
N ARG A 182 21.58 -13.61 6.83
CA ARG A 182 21.71 -14.56 5.70
C ARG A 182 23.15 -14.98 5.42
N GLY A 183 23.82 -15.40 6.47
CA GLY A 183 25.20 -15.84 6.39
C GLY A 183 26.23 -14.72 6.24
N THR A 184 25.81 -13.46 6.08
CA THR A 184 26.72 -12.32 5.94
C THR A 184 26.84 -11.58 7.26
N THR A 185 28.07 -11.40 7.74
CA THR A 185 28.34 -10.59 8.93
C THR A 185 28.14 -9.11 8.59
N LEU A 186 27.20 -8.46 9.27
CA LEU A 186 26.92 -7.02 9.12
C LEU A 186 27.54 -6.17 10.22
N PHE A 187 27.77 -6.75 11.38
CA PHE A 187 28.33 -6.07 12.55
C PHE A 187 29.24 -7.04 13.30
N LEU A 188 30.37 -6.56 13.75
CA LEU A 188 31.32 -7.29 14.60
C LEU A 188 32.07 -6.31 15.48
N ASP A 189 31.99 -6.51 16.80
CA ASP A 189 32.74 -5.76 17.82
C ASP A 189 32.75 -4.23 17.65
N GLY A 190 31.56 -3.65 17.42
CA GLY A 190 31.41 -2.19 17.27
C GLY A 190 31.54 -1.68 15.83
N THR A 191 31.94 -2.52 14.88
CA THR A 191 32.17 -2.12 13.49
C THR A 191 31.08 -2.66 12.55
N PHE A 192 30.52 -1.82 11.70
CA PHE A 192 29.58 -2.23 10.65
C PHE A 192 30.31 -2.58 9.34
N TYR A 193 29.98 -3.73 8.75
CA TYR A 193 30.58 -4.30 7.54
C TYR A 193 29.59 -4.37 6.36
N GLY A 194 28.69 -3.45 6.21
CA GLY A 194 27.66 -3.54 5.16
C GLY A 194 27.59 -2.31 4.27
N LYS A 195 27.71 -2.48 2.93
CA LYS A 195 27.44 -1.42 1.95
C LYS A 195 25.95 -1.27 1.57
N ALA A 196 25.09 -2.22 1.94
CA ALA A 196 23.66 -2.18 1.63
C ALA A 196 22.86 -2.98 2.66
N PRO A 197 21.60 -2.64 2.92
CA PRO A 197 20.74 -3.42 3.79
C PRO A 197 20.54 -4.82 3.19
N ALA A 198 21.07 -5.85 3.86
CA ALA A 198 20.90 -7.25 3.50
C ALA A 198 19.49 -7.77 3.82
N GLY A 199 18.63 -6.94 4.38
CA GLY A 199 17.24 -7.23 4.64
C GLY A 199 16.42 -7.34 3.35
N ARG A 200 15.50 -8.31 3.28
CA ARG A 200 14.43 -8.34 2.28
C ARG A 200 13.15 -7.94 2.98
N ASP A 201 12.42 -7.01 2.36
CA ASP A 201 11.04 -6.77 2.76
C ASP A 201 10.26 -8.09 2.58
N LEU A 202 9.71 -8.61 3.67
CA LEU A 202 8.93 -9.86 3.63
C LEU A 202 7.72 -9.73 2.70
N GLY A 203 7.16 -8.54 2.54
CA GLY A 203 6.15 -8.25 1.52
C GLY A 203 6.68 -8.46 0.10
N ASN A 204 7.98 -8.30 -0.14
CA ASN A 204 8.63 -8.57 -1.43
C ASN A 204 9.13 -10.00 -1.59
N VAL A 205 9.47 -10.70 -0.52
CA VAL A 205 9.89 -12.13 -0.58
C VAL A 205 8.72 -13.00 -1.03
N LEU A 206 7.52 -12.74 -0.56
CA LEU A 206 6.31 -13.42 -1.02
C LEU A 206 5.98 -13.08 -2.49
N ARG A 207 6.42 -11.92 -3.01
CA ARG A 207 6.27 -11.55 -4.43
C ARG A 207 7.30 -12.21 -5.35
N THR A 208 8.53 -12.48 -4.86
CA THR A 208 9.61 -13.04 -5.70
C THR A 208 9.59 -14.55 -5.81
N MET A 209 8.83 -15.26 -4.98
CA MET A 209 8.58 -16.69 -5.18
C MET A 209 7.64 -16.98 -6.35
N SER A 210 6.99 -15.94 -6.92
CA SER A 210 6.07 -16.05 -8.06
C SER A 210 6.58 -15.42 -9.37
N SER A 211 7.77 -14.79 -9.42
CA SER A 211 8.31 -14.19 -10.64
C SER A 211 9.84 -14.17 -10.64
N GLY A 212 10.45 -14.61 -11.72
CA GLY A 212 11.89 -14.64 -11.98
C GLY A 212 12.57 -13.26 -11.98
N PRO A 213 13.90 -13.19 -12.16
CA PRO A 213 14.72 -12.07 -11.70
C PRO A 213 14.65 -10.83 -12.60
N SER A 214 14.31 -9.67 -12.04
CA SER A 214 14.73 -8.38 -12.60
C SER A 214 15.01 -7.41 -11.46
N GLY A 215 16.31 -7.14 -11.26
CA GLY A 215 16.78 -6.17 -10.28
C GLY A 215 16.62 -4.74 -10.77
N LYS A 216 16.23 -3.81 -9.86
CA LYS A 216 16.51 -2.38 -9.98
C LYS A 216 16.83 -1.80 -8.59
N HIS A 217 17.88 -0.99 -8.58
CA HIS A 217 18.47 -0.34 -7.41
C HIS A 217 17.54 0.66 -6.74
N PHE A 218 17.47 0.61 -5.41
CA PHE A 218 16.91 1.68 -4.58
C PHE A 218 18.05 2.62 -4.13
N ALA A 219 17.82 3.93 -4.26
CA ALA A 219 18.72 4.96 -3.77
C ALA A 219 18.77 4.97 -2.23
N GLN A 220 19.97 5.09 -1.69
CA GLN A 220 20.26 5.03 -0.27
C GLN A 220 19.73 6.25 0.48
N LYS A 221 18.94 6.04 1.54
CA LYS A 221 18.85 7.00 2.67
C LYS A 221 20.16 6.98 3.44
N PRO A 222 20.57 8.10 4.08
CA PRO A 222 21.77 8.10 4.93
C PRO A 222 21.65 6.99 5.97
N SER A 223 22.72 6.21 6.11
CA SER A 223 22.74 5.04 6.99
C SER A 223 22.53 5.48 8.43
N VAL A 224 21.83 4.66 9.22
CA VAL A 224 21.69 4.83 10.68
C VAL A 224 23.08 5.01 11.34
N ALA A 225 24.12 4.42 10.77
CA ALA A 225 25.51 4.60 11.19
C ALA A 225 26.00 6.05 11.05
N ALA A 226 25.61 6.75 9.97
CA ALA A 226 25.97 8.17 9.80
C ALA A 226 25.18 9.09 10.75
N ALA A 227 23.92 8.76 11.03
CA ALA A 227 23.10 9.50 11.99
C ALA A 227 23.53 9.28 13.45
N LEU A 228 24.25 8.18 13.73
CA LEU A 228 24.72 7.80 15.06
C LEU A 228 26.22 8.10 15.28
N GLY A 229 26.90 8.77 14.33
CA GLY A 229 28.32 9.11 14.45
C GLY A 229 29.28 7.90 14.47
N ILE A 230 28.85 6.74 13.95
CA ILE A 230 29.67 5.52 13.89
C ILE A 230 30.60 5.62 12.68
N GLN A 231 31.89 5.65 12.90
CA GLN A 231 32.91 5.66 11.85
C GLN A 231 32.90 4.31 11.12
N THR A 232 32.61 4.32 9.81
CA THR A 232 32.78 3.18 8.92
C THR A 232 34.20 3.22 8.36
N THR A 233 35.04 2.27 8.74
CA THR A 233 36.34 2.09 8.07
C THR A 233 36.13 1.26 6.80
N GLU A 234 36.51 1.82 5.65
CA GLU A 234 36.64 1.03 4.42
C GLU A 234 37.79 0.03 4.58
N PRO A 235 37.62 -1.25 4.24
CA PRO A 235 38.73 -2.17 4.16
C PRO A 235 39.66 -1.73 3.01
N ALA A 236 40.96 -1.66 3.30
CA ALA A 236 41.98 -1.38 2.29
C ALA A 236 41.79 -2.32 1.09
N ALA A 237 41.84 -1.75 -0.12
CA ALA A 237 41.71 -2.47 -1.38
C ALA A 237 42.75 -3.60 -1.45
N ALA A 238 42.30 -4.83 -1.66
CA ALA A 238 43.18 -5.93 -2.01
C ALA A 238 43.85 -5.64 -3.39
N PRO A 239 45.11 -6.02 -3.56
CA PRO A 239 45.82 -5.76 -4.83
C PRO A 239 45.11 -6.43 -6.01
N ALA A 240 45.03 -5.70 -7.11
CA ALA A 240 44.38 -6.11 -8.34
C ALA A 240 45.05 -7.39 -8.91
N ALA A 241 44.23 -8.38 -9.25
CA ALA A 241 44.64 -9.50 -10.05
C ALA A 241 44.90 -9.04 -11.49
N PRO A 242 45.87 -9.65 -12.20
CA PRO A 242 46.21 -9.25 -13.56
C PRO A 242 45.06 -9.56 -14.55
N PRO A 243 44.99 -8.81 -15.66
CA PRO A 243 43.89 -8.94 -16.61
C PRO A 243 43.96 -10.29 -17.35
N ALA A 244 42.80 -10.96 -17.39
CA ALA A 244 42.63 -12.14 -18.25
C ALA A 244 42.38 -11.69 -19.68
N GLU A 245 43.11 -12.30 -20.61
CA GLU A 245 43.04 -12.10 -22.05
C GLU A 245 41.65 -12.46 -22.60
N GLU A 246 41.14 -11.63 -23.49
CA GLU A 246 40.01 -11.95 -24.36
C GLU A 246 40.34 -13.10 -25.34
N PRO A 247 39.44 -14.03 -25.58
CA PRO A 247 39.47 -14.79 -26.80
C PRO A 247 38.43 -14.30 -27.80
N ALA A 248 38.92 -14.06 -28.99
CA ALA A 248 38.21 -13.64 -30.18
C ALA A 248 37.09 -14.60 -30.60
N SER A 249 36.03 -14.01 -31.15
CA SER A 249 35.00 -14.72 -31.93
C SER A 249 35.56 -15.36 -33.19
N PRO A 250 34.96 -16.46 -33.67
CA PRO A 250 34.33 -16.32 -34.97
C PRO A 250 32.94 -16.96 -35.10
N LEU A 251 32.14 -16.29 -35.90
CA LEU A 251 30.91 -16.73 -36.53
C LEU A 251 31.10 -18.08 -37.26
N ARG A 252 30.14 -18.98 -37.08
CA ARG A 252 29.79 -19.96 -38.12
C ARG A 252 28.34 -20.41 -38.03
N GLU A 253 27.81 -20.55 -39.24
CA GLU A 253 26.48 -20.85 -39.71
C GLU A 253 25.86 -22.15 -39.16
N ALA A 254 24.54 -22.16 -39.16
CA ALA A 254 23.66 -23.31 -38.95
C ALA A 254 23.74 -24.31 -40.14
N PRO A 255 23.47 -25.57 -39.90
CA PRO A 255 22.87 -26.41 -40.95
C PRO A 255 21.50 -26.97 -40.54
N GLN A 256 20.71 -27.10 -41.59
CA GLN A 256 19.35 -27.61 -41.72
C GLN A 256 19.21 -29.08 -41.33
N ALA A 257 18.00 -29.44 -41.00
CA ALA A 257 17.51 -30.79 -40.73
C ALA A 257 17.56 -31.74 -41.93
N PRO A 258 17.43 -33.05 -41.69
CA PRO A 258 16.58 -33.85 -42.55
C PRO A 258 15.45 -34.57 -41.78
N ALA A 259 14.32 -34.67 -42.50
CA ALA A 259 13.18 -35.50 -42.18
C ALA A 259 13.53 -36.99 -42.52
N ASP A 260 12.99 -37.91 -41.71
CA ASP A 260 12.25 -39.05 -42.23
C ASP A 260 11.79 -40.04 -41.14
N ALA A 261 10.52 -40.35 -41.23
CA ALA A 261 9.84 -41.64 -41.22
C ALA A 261 9.65 -42.44 -39.91
N ALA A 262 8.42 -42.42 -39.50
CA ALA A 262 7.50 -43.52 -39.18
C ALA A 262 8.01 -44.82 -38.53
N ALA A 263 7.48 -45.15 -37.34
CA ALA A 263 6.91 -46.49 -37.05
C ALA A 263 5.99 -46.46 -35.82
N ALA A 264 4.85 -47.07 -35.98
CA ALA A 264 3.75 -47.22 -35.03
C ALA A 264 4.12 -48.17 -33.85
N GLY A 265 3.62 -47.85 -32.68
CA GLY A 265 3.62 -48.72 -31.51
C GLY A 265 2.57 -48.27 -30.53
N ALA A 266 1.36 -48.83 -30.66
CA ALA A 266 0.26 -48.65 -29.71
C ALA A 266 0.60 -49.28 -28.36
N LEU A 267 0.63 -48.47 -27.31
CA LEU A 267 0.54 -48.95 -25.93
C LEU A 267 -0.57 -48.18 -25.23
N SER A 268 -1.62 -48.91 -24.87
CA SER A 268 -2.74 -48.47 -24.04
C SER A 268 -2.23 -47.98 -22.68
N PRO A 269 -2.73 -46.87 -22.14
CA PRO A 269 -2.41 -46.48 -20.79
C PRO A 269 -3.21 -47.32 -19.80
N ARG A 270 -2.50 -47.99 -18.88
CA ARG A 270 -3.06 -48.55 -17.65
C ARG A 270 -3.69 -47.41 -16.84
N ALA A 271 -4.93 -47.64 -16.43
CA ALA A 271 -5.59 -46.79 -15.42
C ALA A 271 -4.87 -46.98 -14.08
N ASP A 272 -3.94 -46.08 -13.76
CA ASP A 272 -3.49 -45.88 -12.39
C ASP A 272 -4.42 -44.87 -11.74
N GLN A 273 -4.96 -45.28 -10.61
CA GLN A 273 -5.87 -44.52 -9.76
C GLN A 273 -5.18 -43.20 -9.38
N ALA A 274 -5.64 -42.10 -10.00
CA ALA A 274 -5.32 -40.76 -9.55
C ALA A 274 -5.86 -40.63 -8.10
N ALA A 275 -4.96 -40.35 -7.17
CA ALA A 275 -5.33 -39.88 -5.84
C ALA A 275 -6.27 -38.69 -6.00
N PRO A 276 -7.33 -38.56 -5.19
CA PRO A 276 -8.23 -37.42 -5.29
C PRO A 276 -7.40 -36.13 -5.10
N ALA A 277 -7.50 -35.23 -6.06
CA ALA A 277 -6.94 -33.89 -5.94
C ALA A 277 -7.37 -33.31 -4.58
N PRO A 278 -6.45 -32.66 -3.83
CA PRO A 278 -6.83 -32.05 -2.56
C PRO A 278 -8.00 -31.10 -2.86
N ALA A 279 -9.09 -31.29 -2.12
CA ALA A 279 -10.24 -30.39 -2.18
C ALA A 279 -9.72 -28.96 -1.99
N VAL A 280 -9.80 -28.16 -3.06
CA VAL A 280 -9.48 -26.74 -3.00
C VAL A 280 -10.46 -26.15 -2.01
N GLY A 281 -10.02 -26.00 -0.77
CA GLY A 281 -10.79 -25.34 0.28
C GLY A 281 -11.23 -23.99 -0.25
N ARG A 282 -12.51 -23.66 -0.13
CA ARG A 282 -13.10 -22.37 -0.50
C ARG A 282 -12.17 -21.28 0.02
N SER A 283 -11.58 -20.52 -0.87
CA SER A 283 -10.54 -19.56 -0.52
C SER A 283 -11.09 -18.51 0.46
N LEU A 284 -10.37 -18.26 1.55
CA LEU A 284 -10.66 -17.22 2.55
C LEU A 284 -11.09 -15.85 1.97
N PRO A 285 -10.64 -15.40 0.77
CA PRO A 285 -11.12 -14.17 0.13
C PRO A 285 -12.61 -14.13 -0.18
N ILE A 286 -13.19 -15.25 -0.60
CA ILE A 286 -14.62 -15.32 -0.96
C ILE A 286 -15.49 -15.15 0.30
N ALA A 287 -15.11 -15.79 1.41
CA ALA A 287 -15.82 -15.63 2.68
C ALA A 287 -15.80 -14.18 3.18
N ARG A 288 -14.67 -13.47 3.03
CA ARG A 288 -14.55 -12.06 3.44
C ARG A 288 -15.38 -11.12 2.58
N LEU A 289 -15.50 -11.38 1.28
CA LEU A 289 -16.36 -10.61 0.40
C LEU A 289 -17.84 -10.86 0.70
N ALA A 290 -18.21 -12.10 1.01
CA ALA A 290 -19.55 -12.41 1.51
C ALA A 290 -19.85 -11.66 2.82
N ASP A 291 -18.91 -11.60 3.76
CA ASP A 291 -19.03 -10.80 5.00
C ASP A 291 -19.18 -9.29 4.71
N VAL A 292 -18.51 -8.77 3.69
CA VAL A 292 -18.65 -7.37 3.27
C VAL A 292 -20.08 -7.13 2.79
N LEU A 293 -20.60 -7.99 1.94
CA LEU A 293 -21.96 -7.87 1.40
C LEU A 293 -23.00 -8.04 2.52
N ALA A 294 -22.82 -9.00 3.43
CA ALA A 294 -23.71 -9.21 4.56
C ALA A 294 -23.81 -7.99 5.48
N ARG A 295 -22.70 -7.30 5.72
CA ARG A 295 -22.67 -6.03 6.49
C ARG A 295 -23.44 -4.89 5.81
N HIS A 296 -23.67 -4.98 4.52
CA HIS A 296 -24.48 -4.04 3.74
C HIS A 296 -25.89 -4.60 3.46
N GLY A 297 -26.40 -5.48 4.32
CA GLY A 297 -27.76 -6.03 4.25
C GLY A 297 -28.00 -6.99 3.09
N ASN A 298 -26.95 -7.64 2.57
CA ASN A 298 -26.99 -8.49 1.37
C ASN A 298 -27.53 -7.79 0.11
N HIS A 299 -27.53 -6.45 0.10
CA HIS A 299 -27.91 -5.68 -1.07
C HIS A 299 -26.68 -5.30 -1.88
N ASN A 300 -26.64 -5.75 -3.14
CA ASN A 300 -25.60 -5.39 -4.10
C ASN A 300 -26.15 -4.41 -5.14
N PRO A 301 -25.92 -3.10 -4.97
CA PRO A 301 -26.45 -2.07 -5.88
C PRO A 301 -25.78 -2.08 -7.26
N PHE A 302 -24.65 -2.79 -7.42
CA PHE A 302 -23.90 -2.85 -8.68
C PHE A 302 -24.30 -4.05 -9.55
N TYR A 303 -24.98 -5.07 -8.98
CA TYR A 303 -25.24 -6.32 -9.71
C TYR A 303 -26.00 -6.08 -11.01
N MET A 304 -25.40 -6.49 -12.12
CA MET A 304 -25.89 -6.32 -13.49
C MET A 304 -26.30 -4.88 -13.87
N LYS A 305 -25.71 -3.87 -13.19
CA LYS A 305 -25.93 -2.46 -13.49
C LYS A 305 -24.82 -1.90 -14.39
N HIS A 306 -25.21 -0.97 -15.27
CA HIS A 306 -24.24 -0.11 -15.95
C HIS A 306 -23.60 0.85 -14.93
N VAL A 307 -22.32 1.16 -15.14
CA VAL A 307 -21.55 2.15 -14.37
C VAL A 307 -21.20 3.30 -15.31
N LEU A 308 -22.10 4.25 -15.46
CA LEU A 308 -22.01 5.34 -16.45
C LEU A 308 -21.60 6.67 -15.84
N SER A 309 -22.02 6.93 -14.60
CA SER A 309 -21.81 8.19 -13.89
C SER A 309 -21.63 7.94 -12.39
N VAL A 310 -20.80 8.76 -11.73
CA VAL A 310 -20.68 8.76 -10.26
C VAL A 310 -21.98 9.17 -9.56
N ARG A 311 -22.92 9.77 -10.29
CA ARG A 311 -24.23 10.19 -9.76
C ARG A 311 -25.17 9.03 -9.46
N GLN A 312 -24.90 7.84 -10.01
CA GLN A 312 -25.70 6.64 -9.81
C GLN A 312 -25.59 6.05 -8.41
N PHE A 313 -24.49 6.37 -7.69
CA PHE A 313 -24.12 5.70 -6.46
C PHE A 313 -24.22 6.63 -5.27
N SER A 314 -24.78 6.11 -4.19
CA SER A 314 -24.80 6.75 -2.88
C SER A 314 -23.42 6.57 -2.18
N ARG A 315 -23.26 7.28 -1.06
CA ARG A 315 -22.10 7.11 -0.18
C ARG A 315 -21.99 5.67 0.34
N ASP A 316 -23.10 5.03 0.67
CA ASP A 316 -23.11 3.67 1.20
C ASP A 316 -22.72 2.66 0.11
N ASP A 317 -23.15 2.87 -1.14
CA ASP A 317 -22.71 2.06 -2.28
C ASP A 317 -21.20 2.17 -2.48
N LEU A 318 -20.64 3.38 -2.36
CA LEU A 318 -19.19 3.58 -2.43
C LEU A 318 -18.45 2.93 -1.26
N HIS A 319 -19.03 2.93 -0.07
CA HIS A 319 -18.45 2.23 1.09
C HIS A 319 -18.41 0.72 0.90
N LEU A 320 -19.45 0.13 0.31
CA LEU A 320 -19.47 -1.28 -0.09
C LEU A 320 -18.33 -1.57 -1.10
N LEU A 321 -18.24 -0.76 -2.16
CA LEU A 321 -17.19 -0.89 -3.17
C LEU A 321 -15.79 -0.80 -2.55
N PHE A 322 -15.56 0.15 -1.65
CA PHE A 322 -14.27 0.36 -1.02
C PHE A 322 -13.92 -0.74 -0.01
N ALA A 323 -14.90 -1.27 0.70
CA ALA A 323 -14.68 -2.43 1.56
C ALA A 323 -14.30 -3.67 0.73
N ALA A 324 -14.98 -3.90 -0.38
CA ALA A 324 -14.63 -4.97 -1.32
C ALA A 324 -13.24 -4.75 -1.96
N ALA A 325 -12.89 -3.51 -2.32
CA ALA A 325 -11.58 -3.18 -2.88
C ALA A 325 -10.44 -3.42 -1.88
N HIS A 326 -10.67 -3.14 -0.60
CA HIS A 326 -9.70 -3.43 0.47
C HIS A 326 -9.46 -4.94 0.61
N GLU A 327 -10.52 -5.75 0.56
CA GLU A 327 -10.39 -7.22 0.58
C GLU A 327 -9.70 -7.74 -0.69
N MET A 328 -9.99 -7.17 -1.88
CA MET A 328 -9.28 -7.50 -3.12
C MET A 328 -7.79 -7.18 -3.01
N ARG A 329 -7.42 -6.02 -2.44
CA ARG A 329 -6.02 -5.67 -2.19
C ARG A 329 -5.34 -6.71 -1.31
N THR A 330 -5.95 -7.05 -0.19
CA THR A 330 -5.43 -8.04 0.77
C THR A 330 -5.26 -9.40 0.12
N ALA A 331 -6.27 -9.85 -0.64
CA ALA A 331 -6.25 -11.14 -1.31
C ALA A 331 -5.18 -11.22 -2.42
N VAL A 332 -5.08 -10.19 -3.25
CA VAL A 332 -4.07 -10.14 -4.32
C VAL A 332 -2.66 -10.03 -3.76
N GLN A 333 -2.45 -9.28 -2.68
CA GLN A 333 -1.14 -9.21 -2.02
C GLN A 333 -0.70 -10.54 -1.45
N ARG A 334 -1.63 -11.38 -0.99
CA ARG A 334 -1.36 -12.70 -0.43
C ARG A 334 -1.26 -13.78 -1.49
N ASP A 335 -2.23 -13.85 -2.40
CA ASP A 335 -2.46 -15.01 -3.29
C ASP A 335 -2.15 -14.70 -4.77
N GLY A 336 -1.94 -13.43 -5.12
CA GLY A 336 -1.69 -12.98 -6.49
C GLY A 336 -2.95 -12.83 -7.34
N MET A 337 -3.98 -13.65 -7.12
CA MET A 337 -5.25 -13.64 -7.86
C MET A 337 -6.42 -14.04 -6.97
N VAL A 338 -7.64 -13.73 -7.41
CA VAL A 338 -8.90 -14.07 -6.74
C VAL A 338 -9.88 -14.58 -7.81
N PRO A 339 -9.97 -15.88 -8.08
CA PRO A 339 -10.65 -16.43 -9.26
C PRO A 339 -12.19 -16.41 -9.12
N LEU A 340 -12.78 -15.26 -8.83
CA LEU A 340 -14.23 -15.06 -8.70
C LEU A 340 -14.98 -15.07 -10.05
N LEU A 341 -14.31 -14.67 -11.11
CA LEU A 341 -14.89 -14.50 -12.44
C LEU A 341 -14.35 -15.53 -13.45
N ALA A 342 -13.97 -16.72 -12.97
CA ALA A 342 -13.56 -17.81 -13.85
C ALA A 342 -14.68 -18.16 -14.84
N GLY A 343 -14.34 -18.18 -16.15
CA GLY A 343 -15.29 -18.39 -17.23
C GLY A 343 -16.04 -17.14 -17.69
N ARG A 344 -15.87 -15.97 -17.05
CA ARG A 344 -16.43 -14.69 -17.50
C ARG A 344 -15.50 -13.97 -18.47
N VAL A 345 -16.08 -13.22 -19.40
CA VAL A 345 -15.35 -12.48 -20.43
C VAL A 345 -15.73 -11.00 -20.38
N MET A 346 -14.73 -10.13 -20.46
CA MET A 346 -14.89 -8.68 -20.59
C MET A 346 -14.46 -8.20 -21.97
N ALA A 347 -15.27 -7.38 -22.65
CA ALA A 347 -14.80 -6.60 -23.79
C ALA A 347 -14.16 -5.29 -23.30
N SER A 348 -12.90 -5.06 -23.68
CA SER A 348 -12.18 -3.80 -23.45
C SER A 348 -12.15 -2.99 -24.73
N VAL A 349 -13.14 -2.09 -24.90
CA VAL A 349 -13.40 -1.33 -26.13
C VAL A 349 -12.98 0.12 -25.93
N PHE A 350 -11.89 0.54 -26.59
CA PHE A 350 -11.27 1.84 -26.41
C PHE A 350 -11.09 2.58 -27.73
N TYR A 351 -12.00 3.50 -28.03
CA TYR A 351 -11.93 4.38 -29.21
C TYR A 351 -11.11 5.66 -29.01
N GLU A 352 -10.66 5.92 -27.77
CA GLU A 352 -9.68 6.94 -27.41
C GLU A 352 -8.49 6.24 -26.74
N PRO A 353 -7.23 6.50 -27.13
CA PRO A 353 -6.07 5.85 -26.55
C PRO A 353 -6.00 5.98 -25.02
N SER A 354 -5.75 4.87 -24.33
CA SER A 354 -5.65 4.84 -22.88
C SER A 354 -4.83 3.66 -22.39
N SER A 355 -3.55 3.89 -22.07
CA SER A 355 -2.69 2.83 -21.55
C SER A 355 -3.08 2.42 -20.12
N ARG A 356 -3.35 3.36 -19.23
CA ARG A 356 -3.60 3.08 -17.81
C ARG A 356 -4.97 2.48 -17.53
N THR A 357 -6.04 3.13 -18.00
CA THR A 357 -7.41 2.66 -17.72
C THR A 357 -7.66 1.31 -18.35
N SER A 358 -7.25 1.13 -19.61
CA SER A 358 -7.38 -0.14 -20.34
C SER A 358 -6.59 -1.25 -19.63
N SER A 359 -5.27 -1.08 -19.44
CA SER A 359 -4.44 -2.12 -18.81
C SER A 359 -4.88 -2.43 -17.37
N SER A 360 -5.36 -1.45 -16.61
CA SER A 360 -5.82 -1.68 -15.24
C SER A 360 -7.14 -2.44 -15.18
N LEU A 361 -8.11 -2.19 -16.09
CA LEU A 361 -9.34 -2.97 -16.20
C LEU A 361 -9.05 -4.41 -16.68
N GLN A 362 -8.17 -4.56 -17.66
CA GLN A 362 -7.73 -5.88 -18.12
C GLN A 362 -7.02 -6.65 -17.00
N ALA A 363 -6.07 -6.01 -16.29
CA ALA A 363 -5.39 -6.63 -15.16
C ALA A 363 -6.37 -7.01 -14.04
N ALA A 364 -7.38 -6.18 -13.77
CA ALA A 364 -8.42 -6.46 -12.79
C ALA A 364 -9.22 -7.71 -13.17
N MET A 365 -9.67 -7.81 -14.43
CA MET A 365 -10.41 -8.97 -14.93
C MET A 365 -9.58 -10.26 -14.89
N LEU A 366 -8.33 -10.20 -15.34
CA LEU A 366 -7.40 -11.33 -15.32
C LEU A 366 -7.08 -11.81 -13.89
N ARG A 367 -6.90 -10.88 -12.93
CA ARG A 367 -6.68 -11.24 -11.52
C ARG A 367 -7.93 -11.84 -10.86
N LEU A 368 -9.11 -11.58 -11.41
CA LEU A 368 -10.35 -12.24 -11.00
C LEU A 368 -10.58 -13.60 -11.69
N GLY A 369 -9.62 -14.05 -12.50
CA GLY A 369 -9.71 -15.33 -13.23
C GLY A 369 -10.55 -15.27 -14.49
N GLY A 370 -11.04 -14.09 -14.90
CA GLY A 370 -11.77 -13.88 -16.12
C GLY A 370 -10.86 -13.70 -17.35
N GLN A 371 -11.47 -13.52 -18.50
CA GLN A 371 -10.79 -13.31 -19.78
C GLN A 371 -11.14 -11.96 -20.40
N VAL A 372 -10.32 -11.48 -21.34
CA VAL A 372 -10.50 -10.17 -21.97
C VAL A 372 -10.40 -10.26 -23.48
N ILE A 373 -11.36 -9.64 -24.16
CA ILE A 373 -11.31 -9.34 -25.60
C ILE A 373 -11.05 -7.84 -25.74
N ALA A 374 -9.90 -7.45 -26.30
CA ALA A 374 -9.55 -6.05 -26.50
C ALA A 374 -9.87 -5.60 -27.93
N SER A 375 -10.45 -4.40 -28.06
CA SER A 375 -10.72 -3.75 -29.35
C SER A 375 -10.37 -2.26 -29.26
N THR A 376 -9.72 -1.75 -30.29
CA THR A 376 -9.36 -0.33 -30.44
C THR A 376 -10.01 0.23 -31.71
N SER A 377 -9.99 1.56 -31.88
CA SER A 377 -10.47 2.20 -33.11
C SER A 377 -9.81 1.63 -34.38
N GLU A 378 -8.54 1.26 -34.29
CA GLU A 378 -7.75 0.76 -35.43
C GLU A 378 -8.11 -0.69 -35.79
N THR A 379 -8.50 -1.50 -34.80
CA THR A 379 -8.78 -2.93 -34.97
C THR A 379 -10.27 -3.25 -35.07
N SER A 380 -11.16 -2.24 -34.98
CA SER A 380 -12.61 -2.42 -35.00
C SER A 380 -13.23 -2.14 -36.35
N SER A 381 -14.45 -2.65 -36.56
CA SER A 381 -15.26 -2.38 -37.75
C SER A 381 -15.75 -0.93 -37.85
N VAL A 382 -15.53 -0.09 -36.84
CA VAL A 382 -15.79 1.35 -36.88
C VAL A 382 -15.08 2.01 -38.07
N ALA A 383 -13.86 1.54 -38.40
CA ALA A 383 -13.15 1.97 -39.61
C ALA A 383 -13.92 1.70 -40.92
N LYS A 384 -14.93 0.80 -40.91
CA LYS A 384 -15.82 0.48 -42.01
C LYS A 384 -17.17 1.20 -41.92
N GLY A 385 -17.38 2.06 -40.91
CA GLY A 385 -18.63 2.78 -40.69
C GLY A 385 -19.63 2.09 -39.75
N GLU A 386 -19.22 1.05 -39.00
CA GLU A 386 -20.07 0.44 -37.97
C GLU A 386 -20.42 1.45 -36.88
N THR A 387 -21.69 1.49 -36.49
CA THR A 387 -22.17 2.39 -35.44
C THR A 387 -21.71 1.89 -34.04
N LEU A 388 -21.66 2.81 -33.06
CA LEU A 388 -21.34 2.44 -31.68
C LEU A 388 -22.39 1.49 -31.09
N GLU A 389 -23.66 1.71 -31.46
CA GLU A 389 -24.81 0.89 -31.04
C GLU A 389 -24.68 -0.55 -31.54
N ASP A 390 -24.29 -0.74 -32.79
CA ASP A 390 -24.11 -2.08 -33.38
C ASP A 390 -22.88 -2.76 -32.80
N SER A 391 -21.78 -2.02 -32.58
CA SER A 391 -20.60 -2.52 -31.92
C SER A 391 -20.92 -3.05 -30.52
N VAL A 392 -21.67 -2.27 -29.71
CA VAL A 392 -22.05 -2.66 -28.35
C VAL A 392 -22.96 -3.88 -28.30
N ARG A 393 -23.92 -3.98 -29.23
CA ARG A 393 -24.79 -5.16 -29.40
C ARG A 393 -23.98 -6.40 -29.78
N THR A 394 -23.07 -6.23 -30.72
CA THR A 394 -22.18 -7.31 -31.19
C THR A 394 -21.31 -7.84 -30.06
N PHE A 395 -20.57 -6.97 -29.38
CA PHE A 395 -19.77 -7.37 -28.24
C PHE A 395 -20.61 -7.97 -27.11
N GLY A 396 -21.78 -7.39 -26.82
CA GLY A 396 -22.70 -7.89 -25.80
C GLY A 396 -23.19 -9.32 -26.05
N SER A 397 -23.10 -9.82 -27.29
CA SER A 397 -23.42 -11.22 -27.61
C SER A 397 -22.30 -12.21 -27.28
N TYR A 398 -21.08 -11.71 -26.98
CA TYR A 398 -19.89 -12.53 -26.74
C TYR A 398 -19.34 -12.45 -25.32
N VAL A 399 -19.73 -11.42 -24.56
CA VAL A 399 -19.11 -11.10 -23.28
C VAL A 399 -20.13 -10.90 -22.16
N ASP A 400 -19.67 -10.86 -20.92
CA ASP A 400 -20.49 -10.64 -19.73
C ASP A 400 -20.49 -9.16 -19.29
N VAL A 401 -19.50 -8.36 -19.71
CA VAL A 401 -19.36 -6.93 -19.38
C VAL A 401 -18.54 -6.21 -20.45
N ILE A 402 -18.87 -4.96 -20.72
CA ILE A 402 -18.12 -4.11 -21.65
C ILE A 402 -17.51 -2.93 -20.88
N SER A 403 -16.20 -2.74 -20.96
CA SER A 403 -15.57 -1.48 -20.59
C SER A 403 -15.40 -0.61 -21.83
N LEU A 404 -16.08 0.54 -21.88
CA LEU A 404 -16.16 1.39 -23.06
C LEU A 404 -15.54 2.76 -22.79
N ARG A 405 -14.63 3.18 -23.67
CA ARG A 405 -14.07 4.54 -23.72
C ARG A 405 -14.29 5.15 -25.10
N HIS A 406 -14.84 6.36 -25.13
CA HIS A 406 -15.16 7.06 -26.38
C HIS A 406 -14.78 8.55 -26.31
N PRO A 407 -14.33 9.17 -27.41
CA PRO A 407 -13.92 10.59 -27.41
C PRO A 407 -15.11 11.57 -27.27
N GLN A 408 -16.32 11.18 -27.64
CA GLN A 408 -17.49 12.06 -27.62
C GLN A 408 -18.23 11.96 -26.28
N PRO A 409 -18.48 13.10 -25.60
CA PRO A 409 -19.24 13.13 -24.35
C PRO A 409 -20.67 12.59 -24.52
N GLY A 410 -21.15 11.80 -23.54
CA GLY A 410 -22.49 11.21 -23.55
C GLY A 410 -22.66 9.95 -24.41
N SER A 411 -21.68 9.62 -25.27
CA SER A 411 -21.75 8.46 -26.17
C SER A 411 -21.83 7.12 -25.42
N VAL A 412 -21.12 6.98 -24.31
CA VAL A 412 -21.17 5.75 -23.50
C VAL A 412 -22.55 5.56 -22.86
N GLN A 413 -23.19 6.65 -22.44
CA GLN A 413 -24.57 6.62 -21.92
C GLN A 413 -25.56 6.27 -23.02
N GLY A 414 -25.41 6.85 -24.21
CA GLY A 414 -26.23 6.51 -25.39
C GLY A 414 -26.12 5.04 -25.78
N ALA A 415 -24.88 4.53 -25.86
CA ALA A 415 -24.61 3.12 -26.18
C ALA A 415 -25.20 2.14 -25.16
N ALA A 416 -25.26 2.52 -23.88
CA ALA A 416 -25.78 1.67 -22.82
C ALA A 416 -27.27 1.32 -23.00
N HIS A 417 -28.06 2.12 -23.73
CA HIS A 417 -29.45 1.82 -24.05
C HIS A 417 -29.60 0.62 -24.98
N PHE A 418 -28.56 0.28 -25.74
CA PHE A 418 -28.56 -0.81 -26.70
C PHE A 418 -27.82 -2.06 -26.19
N ALA A 419 -27.18 -1.97 -25.02
CA ALA A 419 -26.42 -3.06 -24.46
C ALA A 419 -27.30 -4.04 -23.69
N ASN A 420 -27.10 -5.33 -23.90
CA ASN A 420 -27.72 -6.42 -23.15
C ASN A 420 -26.85 -6.92 -21.97
N VAL A 421 -25.65 -6.34 -21.80
CA VAL A 421 -24.71 -6.61 -20.72
C VAL A 421 -24.29 -5.30 -20.04
N PRO A 422 -23.82 -5.32 -18.78
CA PRO A 422 -23.33 -4.12 -18.12
C PRO A 422 -22.23 -3.41 -18.91
N ILE A 423 -22.31 -2.07 -18.93
CA ILE A 423 -21.26 -1.20 -19.47
C ILE A 423 -20.59 -0.44 -18.33
N ILE A 424 -19.26 -0.41 -18.34
CA ILE A 424 -18.43 0.43 -17.48
C ILE A 424 -17.88 1.58 -18.33
N ASN A 425 -18.25 2.81 -17.98
CA ASN A 425 -17.69 4.01 -18.58
C ASN A 425 -16.23 4.18 -18.18
N ALA A 426 -15.32 3.95 -19.12
CA ALA A 426 -13.88 4.12 -18.97
C ALA A 426 -13.38 5.51 -19.41
N GLY A 427 -14.31 6.46 -19.60
CA GLY A 427 -14.10 7.85 -19.99
C GLY A 427 -14.79 8.21 -21.30
N ASP A 428 -15.58 9.28 -21.31
CA ASP A 428 -16.30 9.80 -22.46
C ASP A 428 -15.97 11.27 -22.73
N GLY A 429 -14.95 11.50 -23.50
CA GLY A 429 -14.45 12.85 -23.83
C GLY A 429 -14.14 13.70 -22.59
N ILE A 430 -14.79 14.87 -22.48
CA ILE A 430 -14.71 15.75 -21.30
C ILE A 430 -15.82 15.46 -20.26
N GLY A 431 -16.66 14.46 -20.48
CA GLY A 431 -17.81 14.10 -19.66
C GLY A 431 -17.42 13.56 -18.28
N GLU A 432 -17.51 12.25 -18.09
CA GLU A 432 -17.22 11.61 -16.82
C GLU A 432 -16.18 10.48 -16.93
N HIS A 433 -15.57 10.18 -15.81
CA HIS A 433 -14.72 9.02 -15.62
C HIS A 433 -15.01 8.37 -14.26
N PRO A 434 -16.13 7.63 -14.10
CA PRO A 434 -16.60 7.15 -12.81
C PRO A 434 -15.55 6.35 -12.05
N THR A 435 -14.90 5.38 -12.73
CA THR A 435 -13.92 4.51 -12.07
C THR A 435 -12.67 5.27 -11.62
N GLN A 436 -12.37 6.45 -12.21
CA GLN A 436 -11.29 7.30 -11.75
C GLN A 436 -11.67 7.99 -10.43
N ALA A 437 -12.84 8.61 -10.36
CA ALA A 437 -13.29 9.26 -9.12
C ALA A 437 -13.43 8.27 -7.96
N MET A 438 -13.88 7.04 -8.25
CA MET A 438 -13.96 5.96 -7.25
C MET A 438 -12.58 5.60 -6.71
N LEU A 439 -11.60 5.38 -7.59
CA LEU A 439 -10.24 5.03 -7.16
C LEU A 439 -9.54 6.19 -6.46
N ASP A 440 -9.79 7.43 -6.86
CA ASP A 440 -9.22 8.61 -6.24
C ASP A 440 -9.75 8.76 -4.80
N THR A 441 -11.06 8.60 -4.61
CA THR A 441 -11.69 8.64 -3.28
C THR A 441 -11.22 7.46 -2.40
N PHE A 442 -11.07 6.27 -2.98
CA PHE A 442 -10.51 5.13 -2.29
C PHE A 442 -9.05 5.39 -1.86
N THR A 443 -8.26 6.01 -2.74
CA THR A 443 -6.88 6.40 -2.42
C THR A 443 -6.82 7.37 -1.23
N ILE A 444 -7.64 8.40 -1.24
CA ILE A 444 -7.75 9.36 -0.11
C ILE A 444 -8.06 8.61 1.20
N ARG A 445 -9.03 7.70 1.16
CA ARG A 445 -9.40 6.89 2.31
C ARG A 445 -8.28 5.97 2.81
N GLU A 446 -7.56 5.31 1.91
CA GLU A 446 -6.47 4.39 2.28
C GLU A 446 -5.23 5.13 2.81
N GLU A 447 -4.94 6.33 2.29
CA GLU A 447 -3.79 7.13 2.70
C GLU A 447 -4.06 7.94 3.99
N LEU A 448 -5.28 8.45 4.19
CA LEU A 448 -5.63 9.35 5.30
C LEU A 448 -6.61 8.74 6.31
N GLY A 449 -7.14 7.53 6.06
CA GLY A 449 -8.10 6.85 6.94
C GLY A 449 -9.52 7.38 6.89
N THR A 450 -9.75 8.56 6.31
CA THR A 450 -11.06 9.22 6.19
C THR A 450 -11.15 10.04 4.92
N VAL A 451 -12.36 10.42 4.55
CA VAL A 451 -12.63 11.45 3.53
C VAL A 451 -13.36 12.65 4.15
N ASN A 452 -14.01 12.43 5.31
CA ASN A 452 -14.75 13.49 6.01
C ASN A 452 -13.78 14.50 6.64
N GLY A 453 -14.14 15.77 6.59
CA GLY A 453 -13.43 16.87 7.26
C GLY A 453 -12.12 17.27 6.57
N LEU A 454 -11.83 16.74 5.38
CA LEU A 454 -10.58 17.03 4.68
C LEU A 454 -10.66 18.29 3.83
N VAL A 455 -9.51 18.95 3.72
CA VAL A 455 -9.25 20.04 2.79
C VAL A 455 -8.57 19.46 1.55
N ILE A 456 -9.26 19.52 0.41
CA ILE A 456 -8.80 18.95 -0.85
C ILE A 456 -8.57 20.09 -1.84
N THR A 457 -7.32 20.29 -2.24
CA THR A 457 -6.91 21.31 -3.19
C THR A 457 -6.68 20.68 -4.55
N MET A 458 -7.49 21.08 -5.55
CA MET A 458 -7.37 20.66 -6.95
C MET A 458 -6.64 21.72 -7.74
N VAL A 459 -5.53 21.35 -8.38
CA VAL A 459 -4.61 22.30 -9.04
C VAL A 459 -4.42 21.95 -10.50
N GLY A 460 -4.46 22.95 -11.38
CA GLY A 460 -4.12 22.83 -12.80
C GLY A 460 -5.27 23.08 -13.76
N ASP A 461 -5.47 22.21 -14.76
CA ASP A 461 -6.58 22.32 -15.73
C ASP A 461 -7.88 21.75 -15.12
N LEU A 462 -8.67 22.62 -14.50
CA LEU A 462 -9.94 22.26 -13.90
C LEU A 462 -11.11 22.38 -14.88
N LYS A 463 -10.93 23.08 -16.00
CA LYS A 463 -11.95 23.25 -17.05
C LYS A 463 -12.17 21.98 -17.87
N ASN A 464 -11.08 21.36 -18.32
CA ASN A 464 -11.12 20.19 -19.19
C ASN A 464 -10.91 18.87 -18.43
N GLY A 465 -10.62 18.95 -17.12
CA GLY A 465 -10.28 17.84 -16.25
C GLY A 465 -11.48 17.00 -15.82
N ARG A 466 -11.98 16.06 -16.67
CA ARG A 466 -13.08 15.15 -16.28
C ARG A 466 -12.84 14.41 -14.97
N THR A 467 -11.59 14.17 -14.59
CA THR A 467 -11.22 13.49 -13.34
C THR A 467 -11.57 14.34 -12.12
N VAL A 468 -11.23 15.64 -12.13
CA VAL A 468 -11.59 16.56 -11.04
C VAL A 468 -13.08 16.84 -10.99
N HIS A 469 -13.78 16.85 -12.14
CA HIS A 469 -15.24 17.00 -12.18
C HIS A 469 -15.95 15.85 -11.48
N SER A 470 -15.57 14.61 -11.83
CA SER A 470 -16.16 13.41 -11.23
C SER A 470 -15.75 13.28 -9.76
N LEU A 471 -14.51 13.59 -9.40
CA LEU A 471 -14.02 13.55 -8.03
C LEU A 471 -14.75 14.56 -7.14
N ALA A 472 -14.90 15.82 -7.56
CA ALA A 472 -15.63 16.83 -6.80
C ALA A 472 -17.08 16.39 -6.51
N ARG A 473 -17.75 15.78 -7.47
CA ARG A 473 -19.11 15.24 -7.29
C ARG A 473 -19.19 14.08 -6.31
N VAL A 474 -18.17 13.22 -6.25
CA VAL A 474 -18.09 12.13 -5.27
C VAL A 474 -17.82 12.69 -3.88
N LEU A 475 -16.86 13.61 -3.77
CA LEU A 475 -16.49 14.24 -2.51
C LEU A 475 -17.65 15.02 -1.87
N ALA A 476 -18.58 15.54 -2.68
CA ALA A 476 -19.81 16.17 -2.21
C ALA A 476 -20.72 15.24 -1.40
N GLN A 477 -20.51 13.94 -1.39
CA GLN A 477 -21.26 12.99 -0.58
C GLN A 477 -20.67 12.81 0.84
N TYR A 478 -19.53 13.43 1.13
CA TYR A 478 -18.86 13.35 2.43
C TYR A 478 -19.08 14.63 3.25
N ASN A 479 -18.95 14.50 4.56
CA ASN A 479 -19.27 15.58 5.47
C ASN A 479 -18.07 16.53 5.67
N ASN A 480 -18.34 17.83 5.74
CA ASN A 480 -17.38 18.87 6.10
C ASN A 480 -16.11 18.87 5.22
N VAL A 481 -16.26 18.56 3.94
CA VAL A 481 -15.17 18.62 2.98
C VAL A 481 -15.00 20.06 2.49
N THR A 482 -13.77 20.54 2.42
CA THR A 482 -13.42 21.82 1.78
C THR A 482 -12.72 21.56 0.46
N LEU A 483 -13.21 22.16 -0.62
CA LEU A 483 -12.66 22.07 -1.96
C LEU A 483 -12.07 23.41 -2.36
N HIS A 484 -10.74 23.46 -2.51
CA HIS A 484 -10.03 24.58 -3.12
C HIS A 484 -9.79 24.27 -4.59
N TYR A 485 -10.25 25.14 -5.47
CA TYR A 485 -10.00 25.09 -6.91
C TYR A 485 -8.94 26.10 -7.28
N VAL A 486 -7.74 25.63 -7.59
CA VAL A 486 -6.57 26.49 -7.91
C VAL A 486 -6.24 26.33 -9.39
N SER A 487 -6.49 27.37 -10.17
CA SER A 487 -6.27 27.34 -11.62
C SER A 487 -6.15 28.74 -12.21
N PRO A 488 -5.48 28.89 -13.36
CA PRO A 488 -5.63 30.11 -14.17
C PRO A 488 -7.11 30.36 -14.49
N ALA A 489 -7.51 31.62 -14.63
CA ALA A 489 -8.92 32.00 -14.89
C ALA A 489 -9.50 31.32 -16.15
N SER A 490 -8.68 31.12 -17.21
CA SER A 490 -9.08 30.40 -18.43
C SER A 490 -9.35 28.92 -18.25
N LEU A 491 -8.84 28.32 -17.17
CA LEU A 491 -8.94 26.89 -16.83
C LEU A 491 -9.75 26.64 -15.55
N ALA A 492 -10.58 27.59 -15.13
CA ALA A 492 -11.38 27.52 -13.92
C ALA A 492 -12.40 26.37 -13.95
N MET A 493 -12.77 25.85 -12.77
CA MET A 493 -13.77 24.82 -12.60
C MET A 493 -15.10 25.26 -13.18
N PRO A 494 -15.75 24.45 -14.07
CA PRO A 494 -17.03 24.81 -14.68
C PRO A 494 -18.12 25.10 -13.65
N ALA A 495 -18.90 26.18 -13.87
CA ALA A 495 -19.98 26.57 -12.98
C ALA A 495 -21.04 25.47 -12.79
N SER A 496 -21.24 24.62 -13.81
CA SER A 496 -22.15 23.48 -13.73
C SER A 496 -21.68 22.44 -12.69
N VAL A 497 -20.36 22.18 -12.62
CA VAL A 497 -19.78 21.23 -11.64
C VAL A 497 -19.92 21.80 -10.22
N LYS A 498 -19.57 23.09 -10.01
CA LYS A 498 -19.71 23.76 -8.71
C LYS A 498 -21.16 23.76 -8.21
N ARG A 499 -22.09 24.01 -9.12
CA ARG A 499 -23.52 23.93 -8.81
C ARG A 499 -23.97 22.53 -8.41
N ASP A 500 -23.53 21.51 -9.15
CA ASP A 500 -23.83 20.10 -8.84
C ASP A 500 -23.32 19.71 -7.43
N VAL A 501 -22.11 20.14 -7.09
CA VAL A 501 -21.51 19.93 -5.75
C VAL A 501 -22.33 20.62 -4.66
N GLY A 502 -22.69 21.89 -4.87
CA GLY A 502 -23.48 22.66 -3.89
C GLY A 502 -24.90 22.12 -3.69
N LEU A 503 -25.53 21.59 -4.77
CA LEU A 503 -26.86 20.99 -4.66
C LEU A 503 -26.85 19.63 -3.91
N ARG A 504 -25.73 18.90 -3.98
CA ARG A 504 -25.60 17.59 -3.33
C ARG A 504 -25.31 17.69 -1.82
N SER A 505 -24.57 18.71 -1.41
CA SER A 505 -24.24 18.88 -0.01
C SER A 505 -24.08 20.35 0.35
N PRO A 506 -24.94 20.88 1.22
CA PRO A 506 -24.75 22.22 1.77
C PRO A 506 -23.52 22.32 2.71
N ASN A 507 -22.96 21.19 3.14
CA ASN A 507 -21.86 21.12 4.09
C ASN A 507 -20.48 21.09 3.41
N VAL A 508 -20.42 21.20 2.09
CA VAL A 508 -19.15 21.28 1.33
C VAL A 508 -18.83 22.75 1.03
N THR A 509 -17.70 23.19 1.55
CA THR A 509 -17.17 24.52 1.24
C THR A 509 -16.41 24.50 -0.08
N GLN A 510 -16.68 25.43 -0.98
CA GLN A 510 -15.98 25.55 -2.27
C GLN A 510 -15.39 26.96 -2.41
N THR A 511 -14.10 27.06 -2.74
CA THR A 511 -13.40 28.31 -2.99
C THR A 511 -12.56 28.25 -4.25
N GLU A 512 -12.41 29.37 -4.94
CA GLU A 512 -11.59 29.48 -6.16
C GLU A 512 -10.40 30.39 -5.92
N HIS A 513 -9.25 30.01 -6.45
CA HIS A 513 -8.00 30.73 -6.28
C HIS A 513 -7.22 30.74 -7.60
N ALA A 514 -6.61 31.88 -7.92
CA ALA A 514 -5.73 32.01 -9.09
C ALA A 514 -4.31 31.49 -8.81
N GLU A 515 -3.91 31.45 -7.54
CA GLU A 515 -2.55 31.11 -7.09
C GLU A 515 -2.57 30.07 -5.98
N LEU A 516 -1.55 29.24 -5.93
CA LEU A 516 -1.31 28.25 -4.88
C LEU A 516 -0.48 28.89 -3.76
N THR A 517 -1.16 29.57 -2.83
CA THR A 517 -0.51 30.29 -1.73
C THR A 517 -0.03 29.35 -0.61
N ASP A 518 0.88 29.84 0.22
CA ASP A 518 1.41 29.08 1.37
C ASP A 518 0.31 28.74 2.37
N ASP A 519 -0.68 29.59 2.58
CA ASP A 519 -1.81 29.34 3.46
C ASP A 519 -2.68 28.19 2.94
N ILE A 520 -2.92 28.12 1.63
CA ILE A 520 -3.65 27.01 1.00
C ILE A 520 -2.86 25.71 1.18
N LEU A 521 -1.54 25.73 0.92
CA LEU A 521 -0.67 24.57 1.08
C LEU A 521 -0.64 24.07 2.53
N ALA A 522 -0.53 24.98 3.49
CA ALA A 522 -0.52 24.67 4.92
C ALA A 522 -1.87 24.10 5.41
N ALA A 523 -2.98 24.48 4.77
CA ALA A 523 -4.31 23.97 5.10
C ALA A 523 -4.64 22.63 4.42
N THR A 524 -3.97 22.28 3.31
CA THR A 524 -4.30 21.15 2.43
C THR A 524 -3.99 19.80 3.05
N ASP A 525 -4.95 18.86 2.97
CA ASP A 525 -4.77 17.45 3.31
C ASP A 525 -4.53 16.59 2.07
N VAL A 526 -5.17 16.95 0.94
CA VAL A 526 -4.98 16.28 -0.35
C VAL A 526 -4.68 17.30 -1.43
N LEU A 527 -3.52 17.22 -2.04
CA LEU A 527 -3.12 18.01 -3.18
C LEU A 527 -3.31 17.18 -4.46
N TYR A 528 -4.42 17.42 -5.15
CA TYR A 528 -4.77 16.73 -6.40
C TYR A 528 -4.34 17.57 -7.60
N VAL A 529 -3.27 17.15 -8.26
CA VAL A 529 -2.64 17.90 -9.36
C VAL A 529 -3.08 17.33 -10.70
N THR A 530 -3.41 18.18 -11.66
CA THR A 530 -3.76 17.80 -13.03
C THR A 530 -2.83 18.47 -14.03
N ARG A 531 -2.55 17.77 -15.12
CA ARG A 531 -1.81 18.34 -16.24
C ARG A 531 -2.67 19.31 -17.05
N VAL A 532 -2.07 20.31 -17.65
CA VAL A 532 -2.68 21.12 -18.70
C VAL A 532 -2.73 20.28 -19.99
N GLN A 533 -3.92 20.10 -20.57
CA GLN A 533 -4.15 19.19 -21.69
C GLN A 533 -3.95 19.93 -23.02
N ARG A 534 -2.74 19.85 -23.63
CA ARG A 534 -2.41 20.51 -24.91
C ARG A 534 -3.45 20.23 -26.00
N GLU A 535 -3.97 19.02 -26.06
CA GLU A 535 -4.95 18.56 -27.04
C GLU A 535 -6.33 19.23 -26.94
N ARG A 536 -6.51 20.16 -25.99
CA ARG A 536 -7.75 20.92 -25.73
C ARG A 536 -7.63 22.41 -26.04
N PHE A 537 -6.47 22.83 -26.55
CA PHE A 537 -6.23 24.22 -26.94
C PHE A 537 -6.20 24.36 -28.45
N ASP A 538 -6.81 25.43 -28.94
CA ASP A 538 -6.87 25.71 -30.37
C ASP A 538 -5.51 26.19 -30.90
N THR A 539 -4.75 26.92 -30.06
CA THR A 539 -3.42 27.43 -30.42
C THR A 539 -2.34 26.99 -29.45
N LEU A 540 -1.08 26.98 -29.94
CA LEU A 540 0.09 26.66 -29.11
C LEU A 540 0.37 27.77 -28.10
N GLU A 541 0.14 29.03 -28.48
CA GLU A 541 0.35 30.21 -27.65
C GLU A 541 -0.53 30.18 -26.39
N GLU A 542 -1.82 29.83 -26.53
CA GLU A 542 -2.73 29.69 -25.40
C GLU A 542 -2.27 28.59 -24.43
N TYR A 543 -1.77 27.49 -24.97
CA TYR A 543 -1.24 26.38 -24.13
C TYR A 543 0.04 26.82 -23.41
N GLU A 544 1.01 27.42 -24.11
CA GLU A 544 2.29 27.85 -23.51
C GLU A 544 2.10 28.96 -22.45
N ALA A 545 1.05 29.77 -22.56
CA ALA A 545 0.72 30.81 -21.58
C ALA A 545 0.31 30.25 -20.21
N VAL A 546 -0.21 29.00 -20.15
CA VAL A 546 -0.70 28.36 -18.93
C VAL A 546 0.08 27.10 -18.57
N LYS A 547 0.89 26.58 -19.49
CA LYS A 547 1.79 25.46 -19.24
C LYS A 547 2.80 25.85 -18.15
N GLY A 548 2.88 25.05 -17.10
CA GLY A 548 3.81 25.30 -16.00
C GLY A 548 3.38 26.40 -15.01
N ALA A 549 2.12 26.85 -15.07
CA ALA A 549 1.57 27.78 -14.08
C ALA A 549 1.69 27.25 -12.64
N PHE A 550 1.66 25.94 -12.48
CA PHE A 550 1.82 25.27 -11.18
C PHE A 550 2.80 24.11 -11.35
N VAL A 551 3.92 24.18 -10.63
CA VAL A 551 4.90 23.09 -10.54
C VAL A 551 5.06 22.70 -9.09
N ILE A 552 4.81 21.42 -8.79
CA ILE A 552 4.99 20.87 -7.46
C ILE A 552 6.39 20.28 -7.37
N ASP A 553 7.24 20.94 -6.62
CA ASP A 553 8.63 20.58 -6.36
C ASP A 553 8.88 20.43 -4.84
N ASN A 554 10.10 20.16 -4.44
CA ASN A 554 10.48 20.07 -3.04
C ASN A 554 10.28 21.36 -2.26
N SER A 555 10.29 22.54 -2.92
CA SER A 555 10.04 23.83 -2.26
C SER A 555 8.58 23.97 -1.86
N VAL A 556 7.66 23.55 -2.72
CA VAL A 556 6.22 23.46 -2.45
C VAL A 556 5.95 22.40 -1.37
N MET A 557 6.58 21.22 -1.48
CA MET A 557 6.40 20.14 -0.51
C MET A 557 6.79 20.51 0.92
N ARG A 558 7.80 21.38 1.10
CA ARG A 558 8.18 21.87 2.44
C ARG A 558 7.13 22.74 3.11
N LYS A 559 6.24 23.38 2.36
CA LYS A 559 5.17 24.25 2.87
C LYS A 559 3.90 23.47 3.25
N CYS A 560 3.81 22.22 2.82
CA CYS A 560 2.65 21.37 3.03
C CYS A 560 2.69 20.66 4.39
N LYS A 561 1.52 20.21 4.87
CA LYS A 561 1.40 19.37 6.06
C LYS A 561 2.25 18.09 5.93
N ARG A 562 2.73 17.57 7.05
CA ARG A 562 3.50 16.31 7.10
C ARG A 562 2.70 15.09 6.62
N ASN A 563 1.40 15.06 6.88
CA ASN A 563 0.48 14.00 6.51
C ASN A 563 -0.35 14.30 5.26
N MET A 564 -0.05 15.39 4.54
CA MET A 564 -0.69 15.69 3.26
C MET A 564 -0.36 14.59 2.24
N VAL A 565 -1.26 14.38 1.28
CA VAL A 565 -1.08 13.40 0.20
C VAL A 565 -1.12 14.10 -1.15
N VAL A 566 -0.11 13.85 -2.00
CA VAL A 566 -0.09 14.33 -3.39
C VAL A 566 -0.62 13.25 -4.31
N MET A 567 -1.64 13.59 -5.10
CA MET A 567 -2.29 12.71 -6.05
C MET A 567 -2.25 13.27 -7.47
N HIS A 568 -2.25 12.40 -8.45
CA HIS A 568 -2.25 12.77 -9.87
C HIS A 568 -2.85 11.63 -10.71
N PRO A 569 -3.80 11.90 -11.64
CA PRO A 569 -4.40 10.85 -12.46
C PRO A 569 -3.45 10.29 -13.53
N LEU A 570 -2.27 10.88 -13.70
CA LEU A 570 -1.26 10.58 -14.72
C LEU A 570 -1.80 10.63 -16.18
N PRO A 571 -0.98 10.88 -17.18
CA PRO A 571 0.46 11.14 -17.13
C PRO A 571 0.78 12.54 -16.62
N ARG A 572 1.89 12.70 -15.90
CA ARG A 572 2.47 14.01 -15.64
C ARG A 572 3.46 14.37 -16.74
N VAL A 573 3.57 15.67 -17.03
CA VAL A 573 4.41 16.21 -18.11
C VAL A 573 5.23 17.43 -17.61
N GLY A 574 5.51 17.51 -16.30
CA GLY A 574 6.29 18.59 -15.71
C GLY A 574 5.62 19.33 -14.55
N GLU A 575 4.32 19.15 -14.33
CA GLU A 575 3.56 19.75 -13.22
C GLU A 575 3.89 19.15 -11.85
N ILE A 576 4.57 18.00 -11.80
CA ILE A 576 5.21 17.44 -10.60
C ILE A 576 6.65 17.12 -10.94
N ALA A 577 7.58 17.72 -10.24
CA ALA A 577 9.00 17.49 -10.43
C ALA A 577 9.39 16.05 -10.04
N PRO A 578 10.35 15.40 -10.76
CA PRO A 578 10.75 14.01 -10.46
C PRO A 578 11.30 13.82 -9.05
N GLU A 579 11.87 14.84 -8.44
CA GLU A 579 12.39 14.80 -7.08
C GLU A 579 11.33 14.53 -6.01
N VAL A 580 10.05 14.84 -6.30
CA VAL A 580 8.91 14.57 -5.41
C VAL A 580 8.59 13.08 -5.33
N ASP A 581 9.03 12.26 -6.29
CA ASP A 581 8.76 10.81 -6.31
C ASP A 581 9.28 10.06 -5.09
N THR A 582 10.30 10.60 -4.45
CA THR A 582 10.90 10.00 -3.24
C THR A 582 10.21 10.44 -1.94
N ASP A 583 9.33 11.43 -1.99
CA ASP A 583 8.56 11.87 -0.83
C ASP A 583 7.45 10.85 -0.52
N GLN A 584 7.33 10.46 0.75
CA GLN A 584 6.31 9.49 1.18
C GLN A 584 4.87 9.96 0.93
N ARG A 585 4.67 11.27 0.87
CA ARG A 585 3.38 11.91 0.58
C ARG A 585 2.99 11.79 -0.89
N ALA A 586 3.92 11.45 -1.81
CA ALA A 586 3.65 11.20 -3.21
C ALA A 586 2.89 9.88 -3.38
N ALA A 587 1.56 9.94 -3.50
CA ALA A 587 0.71 8.77 -3.58
C ALA A 587 0.33 8.37 -5.01
N TYR A 588 0.65 9.16 -6.04
CA TYR A 588 0.13 8.96 -7.40
C TYR A 588 0.49 7.61 -8.04
N PHE A 589 1.58 6.94 -7.64
CA PHE A 589 1.85 5.58 -8.09
C PHE A 589 1.08 4.52 -7.28
N ARG A 590 0.88 4.75 -5.97
CA ARG A 590 0.00 3.91 -5.14
C ARG A 590 -1.45 4.04 -5.59
N GLN A 591 -1.89 5.24 -5.97
CA GLN A 591 -3.18 5.54 -6.58
C GLN A 591 -3.44 4.66 -7.82
N MET A 592 -2.44 4.45 -8.69
CA MET A 592 -2.59 3.55 -9.85
C MET A 592 -2.82 2.10 -9.41
N GLN A 593 -2.11 1.64 -8.39
CA GLN A 593 -2.28 0.30 -7.83
C GLN A 593 -3.67 0.14 -7.17
N TYR A 594 -4.08 1.11 -6.38
CA TYR A 594 -5.42 1.14 -5.77
C TYR A 594 -6.52 1.12 -6.82
N GLY A 595 -6.29 1.77 -7.95
CA GLY A 595 -7.21 1.75 -9.09
C GLY A 595 -7.49 0.36 -9.62
N MET A 596 -6.50 -0.52 -9.65
CA MET A 596 -6.72 -1.92 -10.04
C MET A 596 -7.63 -2.64 -9.05
N PHE A 597 -7.42 -2.47 -7.74
CA PHE A 597 -8.25 -3.14 -6.71
C PHE A 597 -9.70 -2.63 -6.70
N VAL A 598 -9.92 -1.32 -6.89
CA VAL A 598 -11.27 -0.77 -7.06
C VAL A 598 -11.96 -1.34 -8.29
N ARG A 599 -11.24 -1.50 -9.41
CA ARG A 599 -11.78 -2.11 -10.63
C ARG A 599 -12.05 -3.61 -10.47
N MET A 600 -11.22 -4.33 -9.71
CA MET A 600 -11.50 -5.73 -9.33
C MET A 600 -12.79 -5.82 -8.52
N ALA A 601 -12.94 -5.01 -7.48
CA ALA A 601 -14.14 -4.98 -6.66
C ALA A 601 -15.39 -4.63 -7.49
N LEU A 602 -15.27 -3.62 -8.36
CA LEU A 602 -16.35 -3.20 -9.24
C LEU A 602 -16.80 -4.32 -10.18
N LEU A 603 -15.86 -4.99 -10.86
CA LEU A 603 -16.16 -6.12 -11.75
C LEU A 603 -16.79 -7.29 -10.99
N ALA A 604 -16.29 -7.62 -9.81
CA ALA A 604 -16.85 -8.66 -8.97
C ALA A 604 -18.29 -8.33 -8.53
N LEU A 605 -18.54 -7.09 -8.06
CA LEU A 605 -19.86 -6.64 -7.66
C LEU A 605 -20.85 -6.59 -8.85
N ILE A 606 -20.38 -6.23 -10.05
CA ILE A 606 -21.24 -6.21 -11.25
C ILE A 606 -21.63 -7.63 -11.68
N LEU A 607 -20.71 -8.58 -11.64
CA LEU A 607 -20.91 -9.90 -12.25
C LEU A 607 -21.28 -11.01 -11.26
N CYS A 608 -21.10 -10.81 -9.95
CA CYS A 608 -21.50 -11.74 -8.92
C CYS A 608 -22.69 -11.19 -8.12
N ARG A 609 -23.74 -11.99 -8.00
CA ARG A 609 -24.89 -11.66 -7.14
C ARG A 609 -24.53 -11.89 -5.67
N GLU A 610 -23.83 -12.96 -5.42
CA GLU A 610 -23.38 -13.44 -4.11
C GLU A 610 -21.92 -13.87 -4.22
N PHE A 611 -21.20 -13.88 -3.11
CA PHE A 611 -19.80 -14.31 -3.04
C PHE A 611 -19.64 -15.63 -2.28
#